data_56d367b9902ae944bd68ef006441e6d3
#
_entry.id   56d367b9902ae944bd68ef006441e6d3
#
_cell.length_a   1.000
_cell.length_b   1.000
_cell.length_c   1.000
_cell.angle_alpha   90.00
_cell.angle_beta   90.00
_cell.angle_gamma   90.00
#
_symmetry.space_group_name_H-M   'P 1'
#
loop_
_entity.id
_entity.type
_entity.pdbx_description
1 polymer ?
#
loop_
_entity_poly.entity_id
_entity_poly.type
_entity_poly.pdbx_seq_one_letter_code
_entity_poly.pdbx_strand_id
1 'polypeptide(L)'
;MYKILNILIFLSFSYTQWFSVNHDLIARSYYMSYPENISDQESAPLIINMHGFGGSALSQRYYSEMDQFAHEQGIAVVYPQGIVNSIGYTSWNVGTYWDFSNLDDVGFIEAMINKVSDDFNIDLDRIYACGMSNGGYMSYELACELEDKITAFGSVTGNFMLNQTSGQFCEFTREIPIIHFHGTSDSVVDYYPPSFDGSLTVFESSDFWIEYNDFNSDSIEDLNNNVEIYNFS
;
A
#
# COMPACT_ATOMS: atom_id res chain seq x y z
N MET A 1 23.51 -10.20 -54.24
CA MET A 1 23.39 -10.94 -52.97
C MET A 1 22.88 -9.97 -51.89
N TYR A 2 21.56 -9.90 -51.69
CA TYR A 2 20.95 -9.01 -50.68
C TYR A 2 20.94 -9.75 -49.34
N LYS A 3 21.61 -9.20 -48.33
CA LYS A 3 21.48 -9.67 -46.95
C LYS A 3 20.16 -9.18 -46.39
N ILE A 4 19.21 -10.07 -46.16
CA ILE A 4 17.99 -9.80 -45.41
C ILE A 4 18.40 -9.65 -43.96
N LEU A 5 18.29 -8.43 -43.43
CA LEU A 5 18.45 -8.13 -42.01
C LEU A 5 17.14 -8.55 -41.30
N ASN A 6 17.15 -9.69 -40.64
CA ASN A 6 16.06 -10.08 -39.77
C ASN A 6 16.07 -9.17 -38.51
N ILE A 7 15.22 -8.18 -38.51
CA ILE A 7 14.91 -7.40 -37.31
C ILE A 7 13.95 -8.26 -36.47
N LEU A 8 14.47 -8.91 -35.45
CA LEU A 8 13.65 -9.48 -34.36
C LEU A 8 13.08 -8.31 -33.55
N ILE A 9 11.84 -8.00 -33.81
CA ILE A 9 11.08 -7.10 -32.93
C ILE A 9 10.72 -7.94 -31.71
N PHE A 10 11.44 -7.76 -30.61
CA PHE A 10 10.99 -8.21 -29.31
C PHE A 10 9.80 -7.34 -28.92
N LEU A 11 8.59 -7.87 -29.10
CA LEU A 11 7.40 -7.31 -28.47
C LEU A 11 7.49 -7.68 -26.98
N SER A 12 7.94 -6.74 -26.18
CA SER A 12 7.86 -6.81 -24.74
C SER A 12 6.38 -6.72 -24.36
N PHE A 13 5.84 -7.79 -23.80
CA PHE A 13 4.49 -7.79 -23.23
C PHE A 13 4.60 -7.51 -21.73
N SER A 14 4.40 -6.27 -21.30
CA SER A 14 4.13 -6.04 -19.89
C SER A 14 2.81 -6.73 -19.53
N TYR A 15 2.85 -7.66 -18.59
CA TYR A 15 1.65 -8.27 -18.05
C TYR A 15 0.95 -7.26 -17.13
N THR A 16 0.14 -6.40 -17.73
CA THR A 16 -0.71 -5.47 -17.00
C THR A 16 -2.15 -5.86 -17.25
N GLN A 17 -2.84 -6.47 -16.26
CA GLN A 17 -4.22 -6.92 -16.45
C GLN A 17 -4.98 -7.07 -15.14
N TRP A 18 -6.30 -7.18 -15.30
CA TRP A 18 -7.21 -7.47 -14.20
C TRP A 18 -7.20 -8.95 -13.84
N PHE A 19 -7.18 -9.19 -12.52
CA PHE A 19 -7.35 -10.49 -11.89
C PHE A 19 -8.43 -10.42 -10.83
N SER A 20 -8.81 -11.57 -10.31
CA SER A 20 -9.72 -11.65 -9.17
C SER A 20 -9.38 -12.84 -8.28
N VAL A 21 -9.72 -12.72 -7.01
CA VAL A 21 -9.69 -13.78 -6.01
C VAL A 21 -11.01 -13.79 -5.25
N ASN A 22 -11.49 -14.97 -4.86
CA ASN A 22 -12.65 -15.08 -4.00
C ASN A 22 -12.20 -14.99 -2.53
N HIS A 23 -12.79 -14.07 -1.78
CA HIS A 23 -12.65 -13.96 -0.34
C HIS A 23 -14.02 -13.75 0.29
N ASP A 24 -14.38 -14.50 1.32
CA ASP A 24 -15.69 -14.47 1.99
C ASP A 24 -16.90 -14.53 1.04
N LEU A 25 -16.83 -15.40 0.03
CA LEU A 25 -17.85 -15.58 -1.01
C LEU A 25 -18.04 -14.35 -1.93
N ILE A 26 -17.14 -13.37 -1.86
CA ILE A 26 -17.13 -12.17 -2.70
C ILE A 26 -15.97 -12.28 -3.69
N ALA A 27 -16.23 -12.07 -4.97
CA ALA A 27 -15.17 -11.92 -5.97
C ALA A 27 -14.55 -10.53 -5.85
N ARG A 28 -13.30 -10.47 -5.41
CA ARG A 28 -12.51 -9.24 -5.25
C ARG A 28 -11.52 -9.13 -6.40
N SER A 29 -11.46 -7.96 -7.00
CA SER A 29 -10.59 -7.71 -8.15
C SER A 29 -9.35 -6.90 -7.78
N TYR A 30 -8.31 -7.06 -8.57
CA TYR A 30 -7.08 -6.27 -8.49
C TYR A 30 -6.46 -6.13 -9.87
N TYR A 31 -5.66 -5.08 -10.05
CA TYR A 31 -4.90 -4.85 -11.26
C TYR A 31 -3.44 -5.16 -10.99
N MET A 32 -2.86 -6.06 -11.77
CA MET A 32 -1.46 -6.48 -11.62
C MET A 32 -0.59 -5.86 -12.70
N SER A 33 0.57 -5.35 -12.32
CA SER A 33 1.61 -4.82 -13.18
C SER A 33 2.92 -5.50 -12.83
N TYR A 34 3.38 -6.41 -13.70
CA TYR A 34 4.58 -7.22 -13.49
C TYR A 34 5.70 -6.76 -14.43
N PRO A 35 6.95 -6.57 -13.93
CA PRO A 35 8.06 -6.09 -14.74
C PRO A 35 8.56 -7.14 -15.72
N GLU A 36 8.93 -6.71 -16.92
CA GLU A 36 9.43 -7.57 -18.00
C GLU A 36 10.91 -7.94 -17.87
N ASN A 37 11.65 -7.16 -17.10
CA ASN A 37 13.11 -7.24 -17.01
C ASN A 37 13.62 -8.22 -15.94
N ILE A 38 12.72 -8.95 -15.30
CA ILE A 38 13.08 -10.00 -14.32
C ILE A 38 13.33 -11.31 -15.09
N SER A 39 14.43 -11.96 -14.78
CA SER A 39 14.73 -13.30 -15.32
C SER A 39 13.81 -14.34 -14.62
N ASP A 40 13.52 -15.45 -15.32
CA ASP A 40 12.72 -16.56 -14.75
C ASP A 40 13.32 -17.18 -13.47
N GLN A 41 14.56 -16.82 -13.13
CA GLN A 41 15.28 -17.32 -11.95
C GLN A 41 15.27 -16.33 -10.77
N GLU A 42 14.81 -15.10 -10.99
CA GLU A 42 14.74 -14.05 -9.97
C GLU A 42 13.29 -13.78 -9.58
N SER A 43 13.02 -13.72 -8.28
CA SER A 43 11.71 -13.34 -7.76
C SER A 43 11.59 -11.83 -7.58
N ALA A 44 10.44 -11.26 -7.99
CA ALA A 44 10.15 -9.84 -7.89
C ALA A 44 9.72 -9.45 -6.47
N PRO A 45 10.23 -8.38 -5.89
CA PRO A 45 9.54 -7.72 -4.79
C PRO A 45 8.14 -7.27 -5.22
N LEU A 46 7.20 -7.18 -4.29
CA LEU A 46 5.82 -6.76 -4.55
C LEU A 46 5.48 -5.49 -3.78
N ILE A 47 4.96 -4.49 -4.47
CA ILE A 47 4.31 -3.33 -3.85
C ILE A 47 2.80 -3.45 -4.01
N ILE A 48 2.07 -3.38 -2.91
CA ILE A 48 0.62 -3.26 -2.84
C ILE A 48 0.29 -1.78 -2.73
N ASN A 49 -0.34 -1.18 -3.77
CA ASN A 49 -0.62 0.26 -3.80
C ASN A 49 -2.14 0.52 -3.81
N MET A 50 -2.65 1.02 -2.69
CA MET A 50 -4.08 1.14 -2.39
C MET A 50 -4.62 2.53 -2.65
N HIS A 51 -5.78 2.59 -3.33
CA HIS A 51 -6.47 3.84 -3.64
C HIS A 51 -7.11 4.50 -2.41
N GLY A 52 -7.33 5.80 -2.47
CA GLY A 52 -8.09 6.55 -1.48
C GLY A 52 -9.61 6.36 -1.60
N PHE A 53 -10.36 6.96 -0.68
CA PHE A 53 -11.82 6.94 -0.66
C PHE A 53 -12.42 7.41 -1.99
N GLY A 54 -13.37 6.66 -2.52
CA GLY A 54 -14.02 6.92 -3.83
C GLY A 54 -13.12 6.62 -5.05
N GLY A 55 -11.90 6.14 -4.84
CA GLY A 55 -10.95 5.82 -5.89
C GLY A 55 -11.16 4.43 -6.51
N SER A 56 -10.22 4.02 -7.33
CA SER A 56 -10.17 2.69 -7.93
C SER A 56 -8.73 2.24 -8.13
N ALA A 57 -8.54 0.94 -8.36
CA ALA A 57 -7.24 0.37 -8.70
C ALA A 57 -6.57 1.10 -9.88
N LEU A 58 -7.32 1.37 -10.94
CA LEU A 58 -6.78 2.08 -12.11
C LEU A 58 -6.52 3.57 -11.84
N SER A 59 -7.39 4.25 -11.09
CA SER A 59 -7.13 5.65 -10.73
C SER A 59 -5.87 5.79 -9.89
N GLN A 60 -5.64 4.88 -8.95
CA GLN A 60 -4.44 4.84 -8.12
C GLN A 60 -3.18 4.58 -8.96
N ARG A 61 -3.27 3.63 -9.89
CA ARG A 61 -2.17 3.35 -10.82
C ARG A 61 -1.78 4.58 -11.64
N TYR A 62 -2.79 5.24 -12.24
CA TYR A 62 -2.55 6.46 -13.05
C TYR A 62 -2.10 7.65 -12.22
N TYR A 63 -2.60 7.79 -11.00
CA TYR A 63 -2.26 8.88 -10.11
C TYR A 63 -0.82 8.76 -9.57
N SER A 64 -0.43 7.55 -9.15
CA SER A 64 0.89 7.31 -8.56
C SER A 64 2.01 7.16 -9.59
N GLU A 65 1.68 6.74 -10.83
CA GLU A 65 2.64 6.39 -11.89
C GLU A 65 3.73 5.40 -11.42
N MET A 66 3.42 4.62 -10.36
CA MET A 66 4.40 3.79 -9.66
C MET A 66 4.99 2.69 -10.53
N ASP A 67 4.22 2.15 -11.50
CA ASP A 67 4.67 1.10 -12.41
C ASP A 67 5.99 1.46 -13.08
N GLN A 68 6.11 2.70 -13.57
CA GLN A 68 7.28 3.12 -14.33
C GLN A 68 8.55 2.98 -13.50
N PHE A 69 8.53 3.53 -12.28
CA PHE A 69 9.70 3.51 -11.39
C PHE A 69 9.97 2.13 -10.80
N ALA A 70 8.91 1.40 -10.43
CA ALA A 70 9.01 0.06 -9.86
C ALA A 70 9.60 -0.94 -10.86
N HIS A 71 9.13 -0.92 -12.12
CA HIS A 71 9.61 -1.83 -13.15
C HIS A 71 11.08 -1.60 -13.51
N GLU A 72 11.57 -0.36 -13.49
CA GLU A 72 12.99 -0.06 -13.68
C GLU A 72 13.88 -0.75 -12.63
N GLN A 73 13.33 -1.00 -11.44
CA GLN A 73 13.99 -1.68 -10.33
C GLN A 73 13.64 -3.18 -10.23
N GLY A 74 12.90 -3.73 -11.20
CA GLY A 74 12.45 -5.11 -11.17
C GLY A 74 11.39 -5.41 -10.11
N ILE A 75 10.60 -4.43 -9.69
CA ILE A 75 9.57 -4.54 -8.66
C ILE A 75 8.20 -4.66 -9.32
N ALA A 76 7.40 -5.64 -8.89
CA ALA A 76 6.02 -5.80 -9.28
C ALA A 76 5.10 -4.88 -8.46
N VAL A 77 4.03 -4.38 -9.09
CA VAL A 77 3.03 -3.55 -8.40
C VAL A 77 1.64 -4.16 -8.56
N VAL A 78 0.91 -4.29 -7.48
CA VAL A 78 -0.49 -4.69 -7.49
C VAL A 78 -1.35 -3.57 -6.93
N TYR A 79 -2.48 -3.30 -7.61
CA TYR A 79 -3.46 -2.30 -7.23
C TYR A 79 -4.77 -3.01 -6.90
N PRO A 80 -5.06 -3.28 -5.63
CA PRO A 80 -6.31 -3.89 -5.24
C PRO A 80 -7.49 -2.92 -5.40
N GLN A 81 -8.70 -3.48 -5.61
CA GLN A 81 -9.94 -2.71 -5.75
C GLN A 81 -10.78 -2.84 -4.48
N GLY A 82 -10.99 -1.70 -3.81
CA GLY A 82 -11.92 -1.59 -2.69
C GLY A 82 -13.38 -1.80 -3.11
N ILE A 83 -14.24 -2.20 -2.18
CA ILE A 83 -15.68 -2.37 -2.40
C ILE A 83 -16.43 -1.04 -2.15
N VAL A 84 -17.60 -0.92 -2.75
CA VAL A 84 -18.52 0.19 -2.48
C VAL A 84 -19.07 0.05 -1.06
N ASN A 85 -18.84 1.03 -0.22
CA ASN A 85 -19.21 1.08 1.18
C ASN A 85 -20.70 1.42 1.41
N SER A 86 -21.11 1.56 2.68
CA SER A 86 -22.49 1.82 3.07
C SER A 86 -23.09 3.14 2.55
N ILE A 87 -22.25 4.08 2.13
CA ILE A 87 -22.67 5.39 1.61
C ILE A 87 -22.41 5.55 0.10
N GLY A 88 -22.06 4.46 -0.61
CA GLY A 88 -22.02 4.41 -2.06
C GLY A 88 -20.66 4.74 -2.69
N TYR A 89 -19.57 4.75 -1.94
CA TYR A 89 -18.22 4.99 -2.44
C TYR A 89 -17.31 3.78 -2.23
N THR A 90 -16.38 3.57 -3.13
CA THR A 90 -15.32 2.57 -2.97
C THR A 90 -14.40 2.99 -1.82
N SER A 91 -14.08 2.06 -0.93
CA SER A 91 -13.20 2.31 0.22
C SER A 91 -12.59 1.03 0.77
N TRP A 92 -11.71 1.20 1.75
CA TRP A 92 -11.14 0.17 2.61
C TRP A 92 -11.76 0.28 3.99
N ASN A 93 -12.00 -0.86 4.61
CA ASN A 93 -12.57 -0.99 5.94
C ASN A 93 -11.46 -0.79 7.00
N VAL A 94 -11.36 0.42 7.51
CA VAL A 94 -10.28 0.85 8.41
C VAL A 94 -10.80 1.41 9.75
N GLY A 95 -12.05 1.10 10.12
CA GLY A 95 -12.67 1.54 11.36
C GLY A 95 -13.41 2.86 11.27
N THR A 96 -13.74 3.35 10.08
CA THR A 96 -14.52 4.58 9.88
C THR A 96 -16.04 4.33 9.89
N TYR A 97 -16.84 5.39 10.09
CA TYR A 97 -18.30 5.27 10.24
C TYR A 97 -19.05 4.77 8.99
N TRP A 98 -18.41 4.79 7.82
CA TRP A 98 -19.00 4.27 6.56
C TRP A 98 -18.63 2.81 6.29
N ASP A 99 -17.82 2.20 7.13
CA ASP A 99 -17.34 0.83 6.92
C ASP A 99 -18.44 -0.20 7.14
N PHE A 100 -18.31 -1.37 6.52
CA PHE A 100 -19.15 -2.51 6.80
C PHE A 100 -18.51 -3.37 7.89
N SER A 101 -19.22 -3.63 8.96
CA SER A 101 -18.71 -4.38 10.13
C SER A 101 -18.28 -5.82 9.85
N ASN A 102 -18.66 -6.36 8.69
CA ASN A 102 -18.40 -7.75 8.29
C ASN A 102 -17.57 -7.88 7.00
N LEU A 103 -16.98 -6.77 6.52
CA LEU A 103 -16.11 -6.80 5.36
C LEU A 103 -14.66 -6.96 5.80
N ASP A 104 -14.02 -8.05 5.40
CA ASP A 104 -12.63 -8.36 5.70
C ASP A 104 -11.71 -7.95 4.53
N ASP A 105 -11.26 -6.71 4.52
CA ASP A 105 -10.31 -6.21 3.52
C ASP A 105 -8.88 -6.72 3.77
N VAL A 106 -8.49 -6.94 5.01
CA VAL A 106 -7.17 -7.50 5.37
C VAL A 106 -7.05 -8.92 4.82
N GLY A 107 -8.01 -9.79 5.09
CA GLY A 107 -8.02 -11.15 4.56
C GLY A 107 -8.13 -11.19 3.03
N PHE A 108 -8.83 -10.21 2.40
CA PHE A 108 -8.79 -10.08 0.94
C PHE A 108 -7.37 -9.80 0.43
N ILE A 109 -6.65 -8.86 1.06
CA ILE A 109 -5.26 -8.55 0.66
C ILE A 109 -4.36 -9.76 0.88
N GLU A 110 -4.53 -10.50 1.97
CA GLU A 110 -3.79 -11.74 2.21
C GLU A 110 -4.07 -12.79 1.12
N ALA A 111 -5.34 -13.02 0.79
CA ALA A 111 -5.73 -13.93 -0.28
C ALA A 111 -5.18 -13.48 -1.65
N MET A 112 -5.14 -12.17 -1.91
CA MET A 112 -4.54 -11.59 -3.10
C MET A 112 -3.03 -11.82 -3.14
N ILE A 113 -2.29 -11.61 -2.05
CA ILE A 113 -0.85 -11.89 -1.96
C ILE A 113 -0.59 -13.36 -2.33
N ASN A 114 -1.31 -14.29 -1.71
CA ASN A 114 -1.18 -15.71 -1.98
C ASN A 114 -1.46 -16.03 -3.47
N LYS A 115 -2.53 -15.47 -4.04
CA LYS A 115 -2.88 -15.69 -5.45
C LYS A 115 -1.85 -15.10 -6.40
N VAL A 116 -1.32 -13.91 -6.11
CA VAL A 116 -0.28 -13.26 -6.92
C VAL A 116 1.01 -14.05 -6.86
N SER A 117 1.39 -14.60 -5.71
CA SER A 117 2.59 -15.45 -5.59
C SER A 117 2.45 -16.82 -6.24
N ASP A 118 1.23 -17.35 -6.37
CA ASP A 118 0.97 -18.58 -7.14
C ASP A 118 1.08 -18.36 -8.66
N ASP A 119 0.68 -17.17 -9.13
CA ASP A 119 0.62 -16.85 -10.57
C ASP A 119 1.91 -16.21 -11.10
N PHE A 120 2.69 -15.56 -10.23
CA PHE A 120 3.89 -14.80 -10.57
C PHE A 120 5.05 -15.18 -9.63
N ASN A 121 6.27 -15.03 -10.11
CA ASN A 121 7.45 -15.30 -9.28
C ASN A 121 7.74 -14.12 -8.33
N ILE A 122 7.04 -14.10 -7.19
CA ILE A 122 7.13 -13.04 -6.16
C ILE A 122 8.08 -13.47 -5.05
N ASP A 123 8.86 -12.52 -4.56
CA ASP A 123 9.68 -12.67 -3.36
C ASP A 123 8.83 -12.35 -2.12
N LEU A 124 8.47 -13.39 -1.38
CA LEU A 124 7.61 -13.27 -0.20
C LEU A 124 8.28 -12.56 0.99
N ASP A 125 9.61 -12.45 0.98
CA ASP A 125 10.35 -11.72 2.01
C ASP A 125 10.44 -10.20 1.70
N ARG A 126 9.94 -9.78 0.52
CA ARG A 126 9.97 -8.38 0.06
C ARG A 126 8.61 -7.92 -0.44
N ILE A 127 7.61 -7.95 0.44
CA ILE A 127 6.27 -7.42 0.18
C ILE A 127 6.09 -6.12 0.94
N TYR A 128 5.66 -5.09 0.23
CA TYR A 128 5.49 -3.73 0.74
C TYR A 128 4.06 -3.26 0.53
N ALA A 129 3.50 -2.54 1.50
CA ALA A 129 2.19 -1.92 1.38
C ALA A 129 2.32 -0.41 1.29
N CYS A 130 1.53 0.24 0.45
CA CYS A 130 1.39 1.69 0.46
C CYS A 130 0.01 2.11 -0.04
N GLY A 131 -0.34 3.37 0.22
CA GLY A 131 -1.59 3.92 -0.27
C GLY A 131 -1.75 5.39 0.07
N MET A 132 -2.81 5.99 -0.46
CA MET A 132 -3.14 7.39 -0.22
C MET A 132 -4.47 7.51 0.55
N SER A 133 -4.55 8.45 1.50
CA SER A 133 -5.76 8.74 2.26
C SER A 133 -6.34 7.47 2.90
N ASN A 134 -7.57 7.03 2.60
CA ASN A 134 -8.13 5.76 3.08
C ASN A 134 -7.24 4.54 2.77
N GLY A 135 -6.53 4.52 1.62
CA GLY A 135 -5.51 3.51 1.33
C GLY A 135 -4.24 3.66 2.18
N GLY A 136 -3.90 4.86 2.63
CA GLY A 136 -2.85 5.11 3.61
C GLY A 136 -3.20 4.57 4.99
N TYR A 137 -4.44 4.78 5.45
CA TYR A 137 -4.98 4.14 6.66
C TYR A 137 -4.91 2.61 6.55
N MET A 138 -5.32 2.05 5.41
CA MET A 138 -5.25 0.60 5.17
C MET A 138 -3.82 0.07 5.18
N SER A 139 -2.81 0.88 4.83
CA SER A 139 -1.40 0.48 4.92
C SER A 139 -0.97 0.24 6.37
N TYR A 140 -1.46 1.04 7.31
CA TYR A 140 -1.26 0.83 8.74
C TYR A 140 -1.94 -0.45 9.22
N GLU A 141 -3.21 -0.71 8.80
CA GLU A 141 -3.92 -1.96 9.14
C GLU A 141 -3.17 -3.19 8.64
N LEU A 142 -2.67 -3.17 7.40
CA LEU A 142 -1.90 -4.29 6.86
C LEU A 142 -0.59 -4.51 7.60
N ALA A 143 0.10 -3.44 8.02
CA ALA A 143 1.28 -3.57 8.84
C ALA A 143 0.97 -4.21 10.20
N CYS A 144 -0.21 -3.91 10.77
CA CYS A 144 -0.70 -4.53 12.00
C CYS A 144 -1.04 -6.01 11.84
N GLU A 145 -1.99 -6.30 10.94
CA GLU A 145 -2.68 -7.59 10.90
C GLU A 145 -1.92 -8.62 10.05
N LEU A 146 -1.02 -8.17 9.16
CA LEU A 146 -0.19 -9.00 8.29
C LEU A 146 1.30 -8.75 8.52
N GLU A 147 1.71 -8.53 9.77
CA GLU A 147 3.11 -8.24 10.12
C GLU A 147 4.09 -9.32 9.67
N ASP A 148 3.64 -10.57 9.56
CA ASP A 148 4.43 -11.70 9.07
C ASP A 148 4.70 -11.64 7.54
N LYS A 149 3.95 -10.82 6.81
CA LYS A 149 4.02 -10.67 5.35
C LYS A 149 4.54 -9.31 4.89
N ILE A 150 4.12 -8.22 5.55
CA ILE A 150 4.46 -6.86 5.13
C ILE A 150 5.83 -6.46 5.68
N THR A 151 6.81 -6.38 4.82
CA THR A 151 8.22 -6.07 5.18
C THR A 151 8.41 -4.64 5.61
N ALA A 152 7.76 -3.69 4.93
CA ALA A 152 7.71 -2.27 5.29
C ALA A 152 6.46 -1.64 4.65
N PHE A 153 6.06 -0.45 5.12
CA PHE A 153 4.90 0.20 4.53
C PHE A 153 5.08 1.72 4.38
N GLY A 154 4.22 2.30 3.54
CA GLY A 154 4.17 3.74 3.30
C GLY A 154 2.75 4.28 3.35
N SER A 155 2.57 5.45 3.95
CA SER A 155 1.29 6.15 3.96
C SER A 155 1.44 7.56 3.39
N VAL A 156 0.53 7.92 2.48
CA VAL A 156 0.38 9.28 1.98
C VAL A 156 -0.95 9.82 2.49
N THR A 157 -0.89 10.79 3.39
CA THR A 157 -2.07 11.45 4.02
C THR A 157 -3.07 10.48 4.67
N GLY A 158 -2.58 9.37 5.24
CA GLY A 158 -3.36 8.44 6.05
C GLY A 158 -2.69 8.27 7.40
N ASN A 159 -3.45 8.24 8.48
CA ASN A 159 -2.94 8.11 9.84
C ASN A 159 -3.28 6.74 10.44
N PHE A 160 -2.71 6.43 11.59
CA PHE A 160 -3.01 5.20 12.28
C PHE A 160 -4.36 5.28 12.99
N MET A 161 -5.16 4.20 12.93
CA MET A 161 -6.46 4.10 13.58
C MET A 161 -6.38 3.19 14.81
N LEU A 162 -7.02 3.60 15.89
CA LEU A 162 -7.33 2.70 17.00
C LEU A 162 -8.33 1.63 16.54
N ASN A 163 -8.09 0.39 16.91
CA ASN A 163 -9.08 -0.65 16.72
C ASN A 163 -10.39 -0.28 17.47
N GLN A 164 -11.45 -0.02 16.72
CA GLN A 164 -12.73 0.47 17.24
C GLN A 164 -13.39 -0.52 18.21
N THR A 165 -13.08 -1.81 18.10
CA THR A 165 -13.67 -2.86 18.95
C THR A 165 -12.95 -2.97 20.29
N SER A 166 -11.61 -2.96 20.27
CA SER A 166 -10.78 -3.12 21.48
C SER A 166 -10.39 -1.79 22.12
N GLY A 167 -10.44 -0.68 21.36
CA GLY A 167 -9.89 0.61 21.77
C GLY A 167 -8.36 0.60 21.95
N GLN A 168 -7.70 -0.41 21.38
CA GLN A 168 -6.26 -0.62 21.49
C GLN A 168 -5.62 -0.58 20.12
N PHE A 169 -4.34 -0.31 20.09
CA PHE A 169 -3.51 -0.52 18.91
C PHE A 169 -3.25 -2.02 18.72
N CYS A 170 -2.85 -2.39 17.52
CA CYS A 170 -2.37 -3.73 17.26
C CYS A 170 -1.12 -4.04 18.09
N GLU A 171 -0.91 -5.31 18.41
CA GLU A 171 0.31 -5.82 19.01
C GLU A 171 1.20 -6.39 17.92
N PHE A 172 2.44 -5.95 17.85
CA PHE A 172 3.41 -6.42 16.86
C PHE A 172 4.46 -7.30 17.54
N THR A 173 5.10 -8.16 16.77
CA THR A 173 6.17 -9.04 17.24
C THR A 173 7.54 -8.69 16.65
N ARG A 174 7.59 -7.78 15.68
CA ARG A 174 8.82 -7.31 15.03
C ARG A 174 8.74 -5.85 14.61
N GLU A 175 9.86 -5.21 14.48
CA GLU A 175 9.98 -3.88 13.89
C GLU A 175 9.52 -3.88 12.42
N ILE A 176 8.76 -2.83 12.03
CA ILE A 176 8.27 -2.63 10.67
C ILE A 176 8.61 -1.21 10.22
N PRO A 177 9.54 -1.03 9.28
CA PRO A 177 9.89 0.28 8.75
C PRO A 177 8.69 0.99 8.11
N ILE A 178 8.58 2.29 8.33
CA ILE A 178 7.53 3.14 7.79
C ILE A 178 8.11 4.34 7.05
N ILE A 179 7.42 4.77 5.98
CA ILE A 179 7.56 6.11 5.41
C ILE A 179 6.19 6.80 5.39
N HIS A 180 6.10 8.01 5.93
CA HIS A 180 4.86 8.78 6.02
C HIS A 180 4.99 10.14 5.34
N PHE A 181 4.05 10.48 4.44
CA PHE A 181 3.99 11.76 3.76
C PHE A 181 2.68 12.47 4.13
N HIS A 182 2.79 13.71 4.62
CA HIS A 182 1.60 14.48 4.97
C HIS A 182 1.80 15.97 4.77
N GLY A 183 0.81 16.64 4.20
CA GLY A 183 0.82 18.09 4.06
C GLY A 183 0.32 18.78 5.33
N THR A 184 1.07 19.74 5.87
CA THR A 184 0.66 20.52 7.06
C THR A 184 -0.60 21.37 6.85
N SER A 185 -1.03 21.55 5.60
CA SER A 185 -2.25 22.28 5.21
C SER A 185 -3.28 21.35 4.57
N ASP A 186 -3.20 20.03 4.79
CA ASP A 186 -4.22 19.09 4.35
C ASP A 186 -5.54 19.43 5.06
N SER A 187 -6.60 19.66 4.27
CA SER A 187 -7.93 20.02 4.75
C SER A 187 -8.95 18.87 4.63
N VAL A 188 -8.49 17.69 4.28
CA VAL A 188 -9.32 16.48 4.14
C VAL A 188 -8.95 15.46 5.20
N VAL A 189 -7.65 15.15 5.31
CA VAL A 189 -7.09 14.42 6.44
C VAL A 189 -6.22 15.42 7.20
N ASP A 190 -6.82 16.05 8.20
CA ASP A 190 -6.17 17.13 8.93
C ASP A 190 -4.86 16.68 9.59
N TYR A 191 -3.85 17.53 9.49
CA TYR A 191 -2.59 17.35 10.20
C TYR A 191 -2.82 17.45 11.73
N TYR A 192 -3.71 18.37 12.13
CA TYR A 192 -4.26 18.62 13.48
C TYR A 192 -5.66 19.21 13.38
N PRO A 193 -6.61 18.76 14.16
CA PRO A 193 -6.73 17.56 14.99
C PRO A 193 -6.99 16.29 14.16
N PRO A 194 -7.23 15.11 14.79
CA PRO A 194 -7.61 13.90 14.03
C PRO A 194 -8.89 14.14 13.22
N SER A 195 -8.90 13.66 11.97
CA SER A 195 -10.04 13.86 11.04
C SER A 195 -11.23 12.94 11.33
N PHE A 196 -10.98 11.80 12.00
CA PHE A 196 -11.99 10.76 12.27
C PHE A 196 -11.88 10.27 13.70
N ASP A 197 -13.01 9.83 14.28
CA ASP A 197 -13.02 9.17 15.58
C ASP A 197 -12.16 7.91 15.53
N GLY A 198 -11.22 7.79 16.46
CA GLY A 198 -10.24 6.69 16.50
C GLY A 198 -8.99 6.92 15.66
N SER A 199 -8.94 7.93 14.79
CA SER A 199 -7.71 8.32 14.10
C SER A 199 -6.74 9.01 15.05
N LEU A 200 -5.48 8.68 14.97
CA LEU A 200 -4.42 9.48 15.56
C LEU A 200 -4.13 10.72 14.68
N THR A 201 -3.48 11.71 15.27
CA THR A 201 -2.83 12.79 14.52
C THR A 201 -1.58 12.26 13.80
N VAL A 202 -0.99 13.06 12.91
CA VAL A 202 0.29 12.72 12.26
C VAL A 202 1.38 12.47 13.28
N PHE A 203 1.49 13.34 14.31
CA PHE A 203 2.51 13.19 15.35
C PHE A 203 2.28 11.96 16.22
N GLU A 204 1.05 11.73 16.69
CA GLU A 204 0.74 10.53 17.48
C GLU A 204 0.98 9.24 16.71
N SER A 205 0.68 9.22 15.39
CA SER A 205 1.00 8.08 14.53
C SER A 205 2.51 7.89 14.41
N SER A 206 3.26 8.96 14.24
CA SER A 206 4.72 8.92 14.15
C SER A 206 5.36 8.49 15.47
N ASP A 207 4.95 9.10 16.59
CA ASP A 207 5.47 8.80 17.92
C ASP A 207 5.23 7.32 18.28
N PHE A 208 4.06 6.77 17.94
CA PHE A 208 3.76 5.36 18.13
C PHE A 208 4.76 4.46 17.41
N TRP A 209 5.04 4.73 16.12
CA TRP A 209 5.95 3.90 15.33
C TRP A 209 7.42 4.10 15.67
N ILE A 210 7.81 5.29 16.14
CA ILE A 210 9.14 5.57 16.68
C ILE A 210 9.39 4.76 17.95
N GLU A 211 8.44 4.80 18.90
CA GLU A 211 8.51 4.04 20.14
C GLU A 211 8.49 2.54 19.86
N TYR A 212 7.59 2.10 18.97
CA TYR A 212 7.45 0.70 18.62
C TYR A 212 8.73 0.11 17.97
N ASN A 213 9.33 0.82 17.02
CA ASN A 213 10.56 0.40 16.35
C ASN A 213 11.83 0.65 17.17
N ASP A 214 11.72 1.07 18.43
CA ASP A 214 12.85 1.40 19.34
C ASP A 214 13.88 2.36 18.71
N PHE A 215 13.39 3.33 17.93
CA PHE A 215 14.25 4.33 17.30
C PHE A 215 14.80 5.29 18.35
N ASN A 216 16.13 5.44 18.40
CA ASN A 216 16.85 6.18 19.43
C ASN A 216 17.50 7.46 18.92
N SER A 217 17.47 7.71 17.63
CA SER A 217 18.05 8.90 17.00
C SER A 217 17.06 9.57 16.07
N ASP A 218 17.12 10.89 16.04
CA ASP A 218 16.36 11.72 15.11
C ASP A 218 17.30 12.64 14.32
N SER A 219 16.91 12.94 13.09
CA SER A 219 17.50 14.01 12.29
C SER A 219 16.43 14.66 11.44
N ILE A 220 16.53 15.97 11.27
CA ILE A 220 15.63 16.75 10.42
C ILE A 220 16.43 17.29 9.25
N GLU A 221 15.98 16.99 8.04
CA GLU A 221 16.51 17.52 6.80
C GLU A 221 15.50 18.46 6.15
N ASP A 222 15.91 19.69 5.88
CA ASP A 222 15.12 20.63 5.08
C ASP A 222 15.55 20.50 3.62
N LEU A 223 14.73 19.82 2.80
CA LEU A 223 14.99 19.69 1.36
C LEU A 223 14.81 20.99 0.61
N ASN A 224 13.89 21.83 1.06
CA ASN A 224 13.60 23.14 0.53
C ASN A 224 12.63 23.85 1.49
N ASN A 225 12.36 25.12 1.28
CA ASN A 225 11.50 25.91 2.18
C ASN A 225 10.08 25.38 2.40
N ASN A 226 9.71 24.25 1.82
CA ASN A 226 8.37 23.67 1.89
C ASN A 226 8.33 22.18 2.25
N VAL A 227 9.47 21.52 2.37
CA VAL A 227 9.54 20.07 2.65
C VAL A 227 10.59 19.81 3.72
N GLU A 228 10.13 19.29 4.85
CA GLU A 228 10.97 18.81 5.94
C GLU A 228 10.91 17.27 5.97
N ILE A 229 12.06 16.62 6.14
CA ILE A 229 12.17 15.18 6.33
C ILE A 229 12.59 14.93 7.77
N TYR A 230 11.80 14.15 8.49
CA TYR A 230 12.09 13.64 9.81
C TYR A 230 12.56 12.19 9.67
N ASN A 231 13.82 11.91 10.01
CA ASN A 231 14.39 10.57 9.97
C ASN A 231 14.58 10.05 11.40
N PHE A 232 14.15 8.84 11.65
CA PHE A 232 14.31 8.13 12.92
C PHE A 232 15.01 6.80 12.66
N SER A 233 15.97 6.43 13.51
CA SER A 233 16.76 5.19 13.37
C SER A 233 17.27 4.65 14.72
#